data_d670d269c4523b32571bb78c7bfab40e
#
_entry.id   d670d269c4523b32571bb78c7bfab40e
#
_cell.length_a   1.000
_cell.length_b   1.000
_cell.length_c   1.000
_cell.angle_alpha   90.00
_cell.angle_beta   90.00
_cell.angle_gamma   90.00
#
_symmetry.space_group_name_H-M   'P 1'
#
loop_
_entity.id
_entity.type
_entity.pdbx_description
1 polymer ?
#
loop_
_entity_poly.entity_id
_entity_poly.type
_entity_poly.pdbx_seq_one_letter_code
_entity_poly.pdbx_strand_id
1 'polypeptide(L)'
;QAGGLFQGTAQRLSFLMRQTGPIKGELVLVGGGHAQVALLRSLAMKAVEGLRTTLVTRDINTPYSGMLPGLVEGAWTEADIHIDLAKLASMAGARLVHAPATGLDANAGRLFLNGRPSLPFDVLSVNIGGEPDVKAIPGAALHCIPVKPISNFCDRLTALTAMGHPERLAVIGGGAAGCELALSLSKQWLDATGK
;
A
#
# COMPACT_ATOMS: atom_id res chain seq x y z
N GLN A 1 25.80 11.83 22.75
CA GLN A 1 24.36 11.94 22.39
C GLN A 1 24.00 13.20 21.57
N ALA A 2 24.96 13.90 20.97
CA ALA A 2 24.70 15.15 20.22
C ALA A 2 24.61 14.95 18.69
N GLY A 3 24.81 13.75 18.16
CA GLY A 3 24.84 13.49 16.71
C GLY A 3 23.48 13.39 16.01
N GLY A 4 22.40 13.11 16.72
CA GLY A 4 21.08 12.86 16.13
C GLY A 4 20.29 14.12 15.76
N LEU A 5 20.51 15.22 16.44
CA LEU A 5 19.78 16.49 16.22
C LEU A 5 20.25 17.23 14.95
N PHE A 6 21.52 17.11 14.58
CA PHE A 6 22.09 17.79 13.41
C PHE A 6 21.74 17.11 12.07
N GLN A 7 21.56 15.80 12.06
CA GLN A 7 21.16 15.09 10.83
C GLN A 7 19.72 15.39 10.40
N GLY A 8 18.81 15.55 11.36
CA GLY A 8 17.41 15.91 11.08
C GLY A 8 17.24 17.34 10.54
N THR A 9 18.10 18.28 10.97
CA THR A 9 18.05 19.68 10.53
C THR A 9 18.65 19.86 9.12
N ALA A 10 19.74 19.16 8.80
CA ALA A 10 20.33 19.18 7.48
C ALA A 10 19.42 18.56 6.41
N GLN A 11 18.71 17.47 6.75
CA GLN A 11 17.69 16.86 5.87
C GLN A 11 16.48 17.77 5.67
N ARG A 12 16.01 18.46 6.72
CA ARG A 12 14.91 19.45 6.61
C ARG A 12 15.32 20.66 5.76
N LEU A 13 16.53 21.16 5.92
CA LEU A 13 17.07 22.28 5.12
C LEU A 13 17.26 21.87 3.65
N SER A 14 17.76 20.68 3.36
CA SER A 14 17.87 20.18 1.99
C SER A 14 16.51 19.97 1.34
N PHE A 15 15.48 19.63 2.11
CA PHE A 15 14.09 19.52 1.66
C PHE A 15 13.49 20.87 1.29
N LEU A 16 13.69 21.90 2.13
CA LEU A 16 13.22 23.27 1.85
C LEU A 16 13.93 23.90 0.65
N MET A 17 15.19 23.54 0.40
CA MET A 17 15.96 24.03 -0.75
C MET A 17 15.60 23.34 -2.09
N ARG A 18 14.92 22.19 -2.07
CA ARG A 18 14.53 21.46 -3.30
C ARG A 18 13.35 22.06 -4.07
N GLN A 19 12.63 23.04 -3.47
CA GLN A 19 11.45 23.68 -4.08
C GLN A 19 11.61 25.20 -4.22
N THR A 20 12.77 25.71 -4.57
CA THR A 20 13.04 27.15 -4.69
C THR A 20 12.62 27.78 -6.02
N GLY A 21 12.12 26.97 -6.96
CA GLY A 21 11.63 27.45 -8.26
C GLY A 21 10.10 27.55 -8.34
N PRO A 22 9.56 28.25 -9.35
CA PRO A 22 8.11 28.28 -9.59
C PRO A 22 7.62 26.86 -9.92
N ILE A 23 6.42 26.53 -9.39
CA ILE A 23 5.76 25.26 -9.69
C ILE A 23 5.29 25.31 -11.14
N LYS A 24 5.72 24.31 -11.91
CA LYS A 24 5.40 24.12 -13.34
C LYS A 24 4.40 23.01 -13.59
N GLY A 25 4.18 22.13 -12.60
CA GLY A 25 3.25 21.02 -12.73
C GLY A 25 2.87 20.39 -11.40
N GLU A 26 1.65 19.86 -11.36
CA GLU A 26 1.05 19.14 -10.22
C GLU A 26 0.93 17.66 -10.54
N LEU A 27 1.71 16.84 -9.84
CA LEU A 27 1.58 15.38 -9.89
C LEU A 27 0.80 14.89 -8.67
N VAL A 28 -0.33 14.26 -8.91
CA VAL A 28 -1.11 13.63 -7.85
C VAL A 28 -1.02 12.10 -7.97
N LEU A 29 -0.59 11.45 -6.90
CA LEU A 29 -0.48 10.00 -6.75
C LEU A 29 -1.61 9.53 -5.85
N VAL A 30 -2.45 8.62 -6.33
CA VAL A 30 -3.60 8.08 -5.57
C VAL A 30 -3.34 6.62 -5.21
N GLY A 31 -3.36 6.35 -3.90
CA GLY A 31 -3.12 5.03 -3.32
C GLY A 31 -1.66 4.78 -2.93
N GLY A 32 -1.44 3.72 -2.16
CA GLY A 32 -0.13 3.30 -1.65
C GLY A 32 0.46 2.08 -2.37
N GLY A 33 0.03 1.80 -3.60
CA GLY A 33 0.48 0.63 -4.34
C GLY A 33 1.94 0.74 -4.83
N HIS A 34 2.47 -0.35 -5.37
CA HIS A 34 3.86 -0.50 -5.78
C HIS A 34 4.37 0.58 -6.72
N ALA A 35 3.54 1.00 -7.70
CA ALA A 35 3.93 2.03 -8.66
C ALA A 35 4.20 3.36 -7.96
N GLN A 36 3.37 3.75 -6.98
CA GLN A 36 3.56 4.96 -6.20
C GLN A 36 4.79 4.87 -5.30
N VAL A 37 5.01 3.72 -4.66
CA VAL A 37 6.22 3.47 -3.86
C VAL A 37 7.47 3.61 -4.70
N ALA A 38 7.51 2.98 -5.89
CA ALA A 38 8.65 3.07 -6.81
C ALA A 38 8.88 4.51 -7.29
N LEU A 39 7.80 5.22 -7.64
CA LEU A 39 7.88 6.60 -8.10
C LEU A 39 8.37 7.55 -6.98
N LEU A 40 7.82 7.44 -5.77
CA LEU A 40 8.27 8.22 -4.61
C LEU A 40 9.76 7.95 -4.29
N ARG A 41 10.21 6.69 -4.36
CA ARG A 41 11.64 6.36 -4.22
C ARG A 41 12.48 7.04 -5.29
N SER A 42 12.04 7.03 -6.54
CA SER A 42 12.75 7.69 -7.64
C SER A 42 12.82 9.21 -7.42
N LEU A 43 11.73 9.84 -7.00
CA LEU A 43 11.69 11.27 -6.67
C LEU A 43 12.55 11.62 -5.44
N ALA A 44 12.65 10.73 -4.46
CA ALA A 44 13.55 10.90 -3.31
C ALA A 44 15.02 10.88 -3.72
N MET A 45 15.39 10.06 -4.72
CA MET A 45 16.75 9.99 -5.26
C MET A 45 17.04 11.14 -6.22
N LYS A 46 16.08 11.50 -7.06
CA LYS A 46 16.24 12.56 -8.07
C LYS A 46 14.95 13.38 -8.17
N ALA A 47 14.94 14.52 -7.48
CA ALA A 47 13.84 15.46 -7.56
C ALA A 47 13.69 16.05 -8.97
N VAL A 48 12.45 16.33 -9.36
CA VAL A 48 12.13 17.02 -10.63
C VAL A 48 11.83 18.48 -10.31
N GLU A 49 12.60 19.38 -10.90
CA GLU A 49 12.45 20.82 -10.67
C GLU A 49 11.11 21.34 -11.18
N GLY A 50 10.43 22.11 -10.34
CA GLY A 50 9.12 22.69 -10.65
C GLY A 50 7.95 21.70 -10.54
N LEU A 51 8.20 20.43 -10.17
CA LEU A 51 7.15 19.44 -9.96
C LEU A 51 6.70 19.45 -8.50
N ARG A 52 5.44 19.77 -8.24
CA ARG A 52 4.80 19.57 -6.93
C ARG A 52 4.12 18.21 -6.91
N THR A 53 4.56 17.32 -6.01
CA THR A 53 4.00 15.97 -5.88
C THR A 53 3.10 15.90 -4.64
N THR A 54 1.93 15.30 -4.78
CA THR A 54 1.00 15.02 -3.68
C THR A 54 0.63 13.55 -3.69
N LEU A 55 0.87 12.85 -2.58
CA LEU A 55 0.36 11.50 -2.35
C LEU A 55 -0.98 11.58 -1.61
N VAL A 56 -2.01 11.01 -2.19
CA VAL A 56 -3.34 10.84 -1.57
C VAL A 56 -3.52 9.37 -1.25
N THR A 57 -3.73 9.04 0.00
CA THR A 57 -3.93 7.66 0.42
C THR A 57 -4.91 7.55 1.57
N ARG A 58 -5.67 6.45 1.60
CA ARG A 58 -6.54 6.07 2.71
C ARG A 58 -5.74 5.52 3.88
N ASP A 59 -4.66 4.78 3.57
CA ASP A 59 -3.84 4.09 4.56
C ASP A 59 -2.41 4.62 4.49
N ILE A 60 -1.88 5.06 5.63
CA ILE A 60 -0.50 5.60 5.73
C ILE A 60 0.52 4.46 5.72
N ASN A 61 0.18 3.33 6.36
CA ASN A 61 0.96 2.11 6.32
C ASN A 61 0.32 1.15 5.34
N THR A 62 1.01 0.85 4.25
CA THR A 62 0.49 -0.04 3.21
C THR A 62 1.24 -1.37 3.20
N PRO A 63 0.53 -2.51 3.25
CA PRO A 63 1.19 -3.81 3.16
C PRO A 63 1.71 -4.06 1.73
N TYR A 64 2.92 -4.57 1.65
CA TYR A 64 3.51 -5.00 0.39
C TYR A 64 2.97 -6.39 0.02
N SER A 65 2.06 -6.44 -0.94
CA SER A 65 1.34 -7.67 -1.31
C SER A 65 2.25 -8.82 -1.77
N GLY A 66 3.43 -8.53 -2.32
CA GLY A 66 4.40 -9.54 -2.71
C GLY A 66 5.07 -10.26 -1.54
N MET A 67 4.96 -9.72 -0.32
CA MET A 67 5.47 -10.39 0.89
C MET A 67 4.39 -11.16 1.65
N LEU A 68 3.13 -11.14 1.20
CA LEU A 68 2.03 -11.83 1.86
C LEU A 68 2.26 -13.35 2.00
N PRO A 69 2.76 -14.07 0.97
CA PRO A 69 3.08 -15.49 1.13
C PRO A 69 4.04 -15.77 2.28
N GLY A 70 5.11 -14.97 2.40
CA GLY A 70 6.08 -15.09 3.49
C GLY A 70 5.52 -14.70 4.86
N LEU A 71 4.57 -13.75 4.93
CA LEU A 71 3.83 -13.48 6.17
C LEU A 71 2.99 -14.68 6.58
N VAL A 72 2.28 -15.30 5.65
CA VAL A 72 1.43 -16.47 5.90
C VAL A 72 2.26 -17.66 6.41
N GLU A 73 3.42 -17.91 5.84
CA GLU A 73 4.29 -19.01 6.30
C GLU A 73 5.12 -18.68 7.55
N GLY A 74 5.02 -17.45 8.07
CA GLY A 74 5.75 -17.01 9.27
C GLY A 74 7.20 -16.58 9.05
N ALA A 75 7.63 -16.41 7.77
CA ALA A 75 8.96 -15.88 7.43
C ALA A 75 9.09 -14.38 7.69
N TRP A 76 7.97 -13.64 7.66
CA TRP A 76 7.89 -12.21 7.90
C TRP A 76 6.87 -11.91 8.99
N THR A 77 7.08 -10.79 9.68
CA THR A 77 6.09 -10.21 10.60
C THR A 77 5.24 -9.16 9.87
N GLU A 78 4.12 -8.75 10.46
CA GLU A 78 3.32 -7.65 9.92
C GLU A 78 4.13 -6.35 9.78
N ALA A 79 5.04 -6.08 10.71
CA ALA A 79 5.91 -4.90 10.65
C ALA A 79 6.85 -4.94 9.44
N ASP A 80 7.32 -6.12 9.05
CA ASP A 80 8.26 -6.29 7.93
C ASP A 80 7.60 -6.03 6.58
N ILE A 81 6.32 -6.34 6.45
CA ILE A 81 5.59 -6.21 5.19
C ILE A 81 4.99 -4.81 4.96
N HIS A 82 4.97 -3.94 5.99
CA HIS A 82 4.36 -2.62 5.88
C HIS A 82 5.35 -1.54 5.45
N ILE A 83 4.91 -0.72 4.50
CA ILE A 83 5.65 0.44 4.00
C ILE A 83 5.05 1.69 4.63
N ASP A 84 5.86 2.47 5.35
CA ASP A 84 5.50 3.79 5.87
C ASP A 84 5.51 4.82 4.73
N LEU A 85 4.32 5.12 4.21
CA LEU A 85 4.13 6.09 3.12
C LEU A 85 4.38 7.53 3.57
N ALA A 86 4.20 7.84 4.86
CA ALA A 86 4.47 9.19 5.37
C ALA A 86 5.97 9.49 5.34
N LYS A 87 6.78 8.54 5.78
CA LYS A 87 8.24 8.63 5.71
C LYS A 87 8.71 8.71 4.26
N LEU A 88 8.17 7.87 3.39
CA LEU A 88 8.55 7.83 1.98
C LEU A 88 8.15 9.12 1.25
N ALA A 89 6.95 9.64 1.47
CA ALA A 89 6.49 10.92 0.92
C ALA A 89 7.40 12.08 1.38
N SER A 90 7.73 12.11 2.68
CA SER A 90 8.67 13.10 3.23
C SER A 90 10.04 13.04 2.55
N MET A 91 10.60 11.86 2.34
CA MET A 91 11.88 11.68 1.64
C MET A 91 11.81 12.14 0.18
N ALA A 92 10.67 11.93 -0.49
CA ALA A 92 10.42 12.34 -1.87
C ALA A 92 10.11 13.83 -2.03
N GLY A 93 9.93 14.57 -0.94
CA GLY A 93 9.45 15.95 -1.01
C GLY A 93 7.97 16.07 -1.41
N ALA A 94 7.21 14.99 -1.29
CA ALA A 94 5.80 14.96 -1.61
C ALA A 94 4.94 15.37 -0.41
N ARG A 95 3.84 16.07 -0.69
CA ARG A 95 2.80 16.32 0.31
C ARG A 95 1.99 15.04 0.52
N LEU A 96 1.70 14.70 1.75
CA LEU A 96 0.80 13.60 2.10
C LEU A 96 -0.59 14.15 2.43
N VAL A 97 -1.60 13.62 1.75
CA VAL A 97 -3.02 13.86 2.05
C VAL A 97 -3.64 12.53 2.48
N HIS A 98 -3.86 12.39 3.78
CA HIS A 98 -4.53 11.23 4.35
C HIS A 98 -6.05 11.42 4.20
N ALA A 99 -6.60 10.90 3.13
CA ALA A 99 -8.02 10.90 2.82
C ALA A 99 -8.34 9.88 1.71
N PRO A 100 -9.52 9.25 1.72
CA PRO A 100 -10.01 8.50 0.57
C PRO A 100 -10.29 9.43 -0.62
N ALA A 101 -9.88 9.02 -1.82
CA ALA A 101 -10.34 9.62 -3.06
C ALA A 101 -11.76 9.09 -3.35
N THR A 102 -12.70 9.98 -3.70
CA THR A 102 -14.11 9.65 -3.88
C THR A 102 -14.61 9.85 -5.31
N GLY A 103 -13.85 10.55 -6.13
CA GLY A 103 -14.22 10.79 -7.52
C GLY A 103 -13.12 11.50 -8.30
N LEU A 104 -13.30 11.53 -9.60
CA LEU A 104 -12.36 12.11 -10.56
C LEU A 104 -13.15 12.85 -11.65
N ASP A 105 -12.76 14.10 -11.92
CA ASP A 105 -13.09 14.81 -13.16
C ASP A 105 -11.79 14.96 -13.97
N ALA A 106 -11.63 14.09 -14.95
CA ALA A 106 -10.45 14.09 -15.79
C ALA A 106 -10.39 15.30 -16.74
N ASN A 107 -11.56 15.83 -17.17
CA ASN A 107 -11.62 16.97 -18.07
C ASN A 107 -11.27 18.28 -17.34
N ALA A 108 -11.73 18.42 -16.10
CA ALA A 108 -11.41 19.57 -15.27
C ALA A 108 -10.08 19.43 -14.51
N GLY A 109 -9.39 18.27 -14.61
CA GLY A 109 -8.16 18.01 -13.88
C GLY A 109 -8.35 18.05 -12.37
N ARG A 110 -9.42 17.43 -11.84
CA ARG A 110 -9.79 17.50 -10.43
C ARG A 110 -10.00 16.14 -9.80
N LEU A 111 -9.34 15.91 -8.65
CA LEU A 111 -9.55 14.76 -7.79
C LEU A 111 -10.39 15.16 -6.57
N PHE A 112 -11.50 14.46 -6.35
CA PHE A 112 -12.38 14.67 -5.20
C PHE A 112 -11.97 13.76 -4.04
N LEU A 113 -12.03 14.33 -2.82
CA LEU A 113 -11.60 13.67 -1.59
C LEU A 113 -12.73 13.68 -0.56
N ASN A 114 -12.77 12.66 0.28
CA ASN A 114 -13.73 12.61 1.37
C ASN A 114 -13.37 13.64 2.45
N GLY A 115 -14.30 14.53 2.77
CA GLY A 115 -14.15 15.54 3.82
C GLY A 115 -13.05 16.57 3.60
N ARG A 116 -12.54 16.73 2.37
CA ARG A 116 -11.50 17.70 2.03
C ARG A 116 -11.79 18.40 0.70
N PRO A 117 -11.23 19.60 0.46
CA PRO A 117 -11.30 20.23 -0.84
C PRO A 117 -10.72 19.35 -1.95
N SER A 118 -11.25 19.48 -3.17
CA SER A 118 -10.71 18.82 -4.34
C SER A 118 -9.29 19.31 -4.66
N LEU A 119 -8.46 18.41 -5.19
CA LEU A 119 -7.10 18.70 -5.62
C LEU A 119 -7.03 18.88 -7.13
N PRO A 120 -6.42 19.95 -7.64
CA PRO A 120 -6.08 20.04 -9.05
C PRO A 120 -4.90 19.14 -9.36
N PHE A 121 -4.78 18.68 -10.61
CA PHE A 121 -3.63 17.95 -11.13
C PHE A 121 -3.42 18.23 -12.61
N ASP A 122 -2.16 18.20 -13.04
CA ASP A 122 -1.76 18.13 -14.44
C ASP A 122 -1.55 16.67 -14.85
N VAL A 123 -0.99 15.87 -13.92
CA VAL A 123 -0.78 14.43 -14.08
C VAL A 123 -1.33 13.70 -12.86
N LEU A 124 -2.13 12.66 -13.12
CA LEU A 124 -2.69 11.79 -12.11
C LEU A 124 -2.20 10.36 -12.32
N SER A 125 -1.66 9.75 -11.27
CA SER A 125 -1.33 8.32 -11.24
C SER A 125 -2.20 7.62 -10.20
N VAL A 126 -2.92 6.57 -10.62
CA VAL A 126 -3.82 5.80 -9.74
C VAL A 126 -3.26 4.40 -9.55
N ASN A 127 -2.99 4.03 -8.32
CA ASN A 127 -2.56 2.68 -7.92
C ASN A 127 -3.14 2.33 -6.56
N ILE A 128 -4.43 2.05 -6.55
CA ILE A 128 -5.23 1.78 -5.35
C ILE A 128 -5.40 0.29 -5.07
N GLY A 129 -4.79 -0.57 -5.89
CA GLY A 129 -4.96 -2.02 -5.83
C GLY A 129 -6.26 -2.48 -6.50
N GLY A 130 -6.60 -3.74 -6.30
CA GLY A 130 -7.84 -4.35 -6.74
C GLY A 130 -8.32 -5.34 -5.70
N GLU A 131 -9.60 -5.66 -5.71
CA GLU A 131 -10.22 -6.67 -4.85
C GLU A 131 -10.75 -7.84 -5.70
N PRO A 132 -10.72 -9.09 -5.19
CA PRO A 132 -11.37 -10.20 -5.86
C PRO A 132 -12.88 -9.97 -5.95
N ASP A 133 -13.48 -10.23 -7.10
CA ASP A 133 -14.93 -10.21 -7.23
C ASP A 133 -15.54 -11.50 -6.65
N VAL A 134 -15.68 -11.51 -5.33
CA VAL A 134 -16.29 -12.65 -4.61
C VAL A 134 -17.77 -12.84 -4.94
N LYS A 135 -18.43 -11.85 -5.53
CA LYS A 135 -19.86 -11.95 -5.90
C LYS A 135 -20.05 -12.72 -7.20
N ALA A 136 -19.02 -12.80 -8.04
CA ALA A 136 -19.07 -13.57 -9.27
C ALA A 136 -19.18 -15.10 -9.06
N ILE A 137 -18.86 -15.58 -7.84
CA ILE A 137 -18.90 -16.99 -7.49
C ILE A 137 -20.02 -17.20 -6.44
N PRO A 138 -21.07 -17.97 -6.71
CA PRO A 138 -22.14 -18.22 -5.76
C PRO A 138 -21.62 -18.80 -4.45
N GLY A 139 -21.97 -18.18 -3.32
CA GLY A 139 -21.53 -18.57 -1.98
C GLY A 139 -20.16 -18.04 -1.55
N ALA A 140 -19.31 -17.52 -2.45
CA ALA A 140 -17.96 -17.07 -2.09
C ALA A 140 -17.98 -15.90 -1.10
N ALA A 141 -18.91 -14.97 -1.24
CA ALA A 141 -19.03 -13.84 -0.31
C ALA A 141 -19.29 -14.27 1.14
N LEU A 142 -19.94 -15.43 1.35
CA LEU A 142 -20.28 -15.97 2.67
C LEU A 142 -19.20 -16.92 3.21
N HIS A 143 -18.63 -17.75 2.34
CA HIS A 143 -17.80 -18.89 2.74
C HIS A 143 -16.30 -18.72 2.47
N CYS A 144 -15.89 -17.72 1.69
CA CYS A 144 -14.48 -17.50 1.39
C CYS A 144 -13.88 -16.34 2.20
N ILE A 145 -12.58 -16.39 2.38
CA ILE A 145 -11.75 -15.29 2.89
C ILE A 145 -11.10 -14.62 1.66
N PRO A 146 -11.53 -13.43 1.24
CA PRO A 146 -10.88 -12.71 0.16
C PRO A 146 -9.45 -12.34 0.57
N VAL A 147 -8.49 -12.48 -0.35
CA VAL A 147 -7.08 -12.14 -0.09
C VAL A 147 -6.86 -10.63 0.04
N LYS A 148 -7.78 -9.82 -0.47
CA LYS A 148 -7.76 -8.36 -0.35
C LYS A 148 -9.07 -7.82 0.19
N PRO A 149 -9.01 -6.77 1.05
CA PRO A 149 -7.82 -6.11 1.59
C PRO A 149 -6.95 -7.04 2.44
N ILE A 150 -5.61 -6.86 2.38
CA ILE A 150 -4.66 -7.76 3.06
C ILE A 150 -4.85 -7.77 4.58
N SER A 151 -5.13 -6.62 5.20
CA SER A 151 -5.42 -6.55 6.65
C SER A 151 -6.58 -7.46 7.04
N ASN A 152 -7.72 -7.36 6.35
CA ASN A 152 -8.88 -8.21 6.60
C ASN A 152 -8.59 -9.70 6.37
N PHE A 153 -7.75 -10.01 5.39
CA PHE A 153 -7.32 -11.40 5.14
C PHE A 153 -6.51 -11.93 6.32
N CYS A 154 -5.52 -11.18 6.79
CA CYS A 154 -4.67 -11.57 7.93
C CYS A 154 -5.50 -11.76 9.21
N ASP A 155 -6.40 -10.82 9.53
CA ASP A 155 -7.28 -10.92 10.70
C ASP A 155 -8.16 -12.17 10.66
N ARG A 156 -8.77 -12.44 9.50
CA ARG A 156 -9.65 -13.63 9.32
C ARG A 156 -8.87 -14.93 9.31
N LEU A 157 -7.66 -14.95 8.73
CA LEU A 157 -6.80 -16.12 8.76
C LEU A 157 -6.36 -16.43 10.20
N THR A 158 -5.95 -15.41 10.95
CA THR A 158 -5.59 -15.54 12.37
C THR A 158 -6.76 -16.06 13.20
N ALA A 159 -7.97 -15.52 13.00
CA ALA A 159 -9.17 -16.00 13.68
C ALA A 159 -9.49 -17.47 13.34
N LEU A 160 -9.32 -17.85 12.07
CA LEU A 160 -9.53 -19.23 11.61
C LEU A 160 -8.55 -20.20 12.29
N THR A 161 -7.26 -19.87 12.31
CA THR A 161 -6.23 -20.70 12.92
C THR A 161 -6.35 -20.81 14.43
N ALA A 162 -6.84 -19.76 15.10
CA ALA A 162 -7.11 -19.76 16.54
C ALA A 162 -8.26 -20.71 16.94
N MET A 163 -9.20 -20.98 16.04
CA MET A 163 -10.27 -21.96 16.27
C MET A 163 -9.85 -23.42 16.01
N GLY A 164 -8.62 -23.63 15.57
CA GLY A 164 -8.07 -24.92 15.13
C GLY A 164 -7.92 -24.97 13.61
N HIS A 165 -6.98 -25.79 13.14
CA HIS A 165 -6.71 -25.91 11.71
C HIS A 165 -7.80 -26.78 11.05
N PRO A 166 -8.44 -26.31 9.99
CA PRO A 166 -9.43 -27.13 9.27
C PRO A 166 -8.74 -28.34 8.62
N GLU A 167 -9.46 -29.47 8.56
CA GLU A 167 -8.94 -30.70 7.92
C GLU A 167 -8.67 -30.50 6.42
N ARG A 168 -9.40 -29.59 5.78
CA ARG A 168 -9.27 -29.28 4.34
C ARG A 168 -9.33 -27.79 4.10
N LEU A 169 -8.41 -27.29 3.31
CA LEU A 169 -8.36 -25.90 2.86
C LEU A 169 -8.41 -25.88 1.33
N ALA A 170 -9.23 -25.04 0.77
CA ALA A 170 -9.29 -24.81 -0.67
C ALA A 170 -8.86 -23.38 -1.01
N VAL A 171 -7.96 -23.22 -1.97
CA VAL A 171 -7.58 -21.94 -2.55
C VAL A 171 -8.25 -21.81 -3.90
N ILE A 172 -9.07 -20.77 -4.07
CA ILE A 172 -9.80 -20.52 -5.31
C ILE A 172 -9.02 -19.52 -6.14
N GLY A 173 -8.54 -19.95 -7.30
CA GLY A 173 -7.75 -19.16 -8.25
C GLY A 173 -6.35 -19.71 -8.46
N GLY A 174 -6.03 -20.06 -9.72
CA GLY A 174 -4.75 -20.64 -10.14
C GLY A 174 -3.75 -19.63 -10.70
N GLY A 175 -3.91 -18.34 -10.42
CA GLY A 175 -2.90 -17.32 -10.73
C GLY A 175 -1.71 -17.37 -9.78
N ALA A 176 -0.65 -16.58 -10.05
CA ALA A 176 0.57 -16.56 -9.23
C ALA A 176 0.28 -16.44 -7.73
N ALA A 177 -0.53 -15.47 -7.32
CA ALA A 177 -0.89 -15.27 -5.92
C ALA A 177 -1.60 -16.48 -5.30
N GLY A 178 -2.49 -17.16 -6.05
CA GLY A 178 -3.18 -18.35 -5.56
C GLY A 178 -2.23 -19.53 -5.35
N CYS A 179 -1.30 -19.74 -6.28
CA CYS A 179 -0.28 -20.78 -6.16
C CYS A 179 0.67 -20.50 -4.98
N GLU A 180 1.17 -19.29 -4.86
CA GLU A 180 2.06 -18.87 -3.76
C GLU A 180 1.39 -19.02 -2.40
N LEU A 181 0.14 -18.53 -2.27
CA LEU A 181 -0.62 -18.67 -1.03
C LEU A 181 -0.96 -20.13 -0.70
N ALA A 182 -1.28 -20.97 -1.69
CA ALA A 182 -1.52 -22.38 -1.46
C ALA A 182 -0.29 -23.08 -0.86
N LEU A 183 0.90 -22.77 -1.38
CA LEU A 183 2.17 -23.32 -0.87
C LEU A 183 2.46 -22.80 0.55
N SER A 184 2.31 -21.50 0.80
CA SER A 184 2.58 -20.90 2.10
C SER A 184 1.60 -21.39 3.18
N LEU A 185 0.31 -21.53 2.84
CA LEU A 185 -0.70 -22.08 3.71
C LEU A 185 -0.42 -23.56 3.99
N SER A 186 -0.05 -24.34 2.97
CA SER A 186 0.34 -25.75 3.16
C SER A 186 1.51 -25.90 4.12
N LYS A 187 2.55 -25.07 3.97
CA LYS A 187 3.68 -25.06 4.89
C LYS A 187 3.25 -24.69 6.32
N GLN A 188 2.48 -23.63 6.50
CA GLN A 188 1.98 -23.23 7.80
C GLN A 188 1.17 -24.33 8.48
N TRP A 189 0.32 -25.05 7.71
CA TRP A 189 -0.46 -26.19 8.22
C TRP A 189 0.39 -27.37 8.62
N LEU A 190 1.38 -27.74 7.78
CA LEU A 190 2.33 -28.82 8.08
C LEU A 190 3.13 -28.52 9.36
N ASP A 191 3.63 -27.29 9.49
CA ASP A 191 4.41 -26.86 10.66
C ASP A 191 3.55 -26.89 11.95
N ALA A 192 2.27 -26.54 11.85
CA ALA A 192 1.36 -26.47 12.99
C ALA A 192 0.79 -27.84 13.39
N THR A 193 0.56 -28.75 12.46
CA THR A 193 -0.15 -30.02 12.70
C THR A 193 0.73 -31.27 12.62
N GLY A 194 1.93 -31.15 12.04
CA GLY A 194 2.83 -32.29 11.81
C GLY A 194 2.32 -33.30 10.76
N LYS A 195 1.33 -32.92 9.94
CA LYS A 195 0.67 -33.79 8.96
C LYS A 195 0.73 -33.21 7.57
#